data_75d629326809eac8cc91ea43c213de6e
#
_entry.id   75d629326809eac8cc91ea43c213de6e
#
_cell.length_a   1.000
_cell.length_b   1.000
_cell.length_c   1.000
_cell.angle_alpha   90.00
_cell.angle_beta   90.00
_cell.angle_gamma   90.00
#
_symmetry.space_group_name_H-M   'P 1'
#
loop_
_entity.id
_entity.type
_entity.pdbx_description
1 polymer ?
#
loop_
_entity_poly.entity_id
_entity_poly.type
_entity_poly.pdbx_seq_one_letter_code
_entity_poly.pdbx_strand_id
1 'polypeptide(L)'
;GNRVTCRDWFQLSLKEGLTVFRDQEFSMDLCAEPSARAVKRIEDVRVLRTAQFPEDAGPMAHPVRPDSYVEINNFYTVTIYEKGAEVVRMMQTLVGRAGFAAGMKLYFERHDGSAVTCDDFAQAMADANPASELARLLPQFKRWYSQAGTPLVKARGVYDAAARSYTLSFTQSCAPTPGQAVKEPFVIPVAIGLLDAAGNDLPLQLPHWQQAETGTRSFVLTQETESFTFVNIDAEPVPSVLRGFSAPVVLDIDHTDDQLLHLLAHDSDPFNRWEAGQRLALRRALRAVQADGPVHAPLDAPVLDALRHVLHHPTLDAAFKELVLTLPSETYIAEQLTVVDPQRVHAVREAMRDQLAHALHDDWVWAYEQHQDNGAYRPDPRSTGRRALAGLALHMLCLAARENGNPVWPGKAYQRVKDAGNMTDRFNALSALVASGQPLAQEALGRFRALFKQDALVLDKWFALQAGQPDRGGQVLPLVRQLLAHPDFQIKNPNRARSVIFSYCNANPGAFHRTDAAGYVFWSERVLEIDAFNPQVAARLARALDRWKKLAEPYRSAAREAIARVAAKSDLSNDVREVVTRALAE
;
A
#
# COMPACT_ATOMS: atom_id res chain seq x y z
N GLY A 1 -9.81 -3.20 -23.30
CA GLY A 1 -10.74 -2.15 -23.60
C GLY A 1 -10.94 -1.82 -25.07
N ASN A 2 -9.87 -1.89 -25.91
CA ASN A 2 -9.95 -1.45 -27.30
C ASN A 2 -10.50 -2.51 -28.28
N ARG A 3 -10.30 -3.79 -27.97
CA ARG A 3 -10.79 -4.90 -28.81
C ARG A 3 -12.08 -5.51 -28.29
N VAL A 4 -12.23 -5.57 -26.97
CA VAL A 4 -13.41 -6.08 -26.28
C VAL A 4 -13.86 -4.98 -25.32
N THR A 5 -15.12 -4.58 -25.37
CA THR A 5 -15.67 -3.52 -24.50
C THR A 5 -16.55 -4.10 -23.40
N CYS A 6 -16.84 -3.29 -22.39
CA CYS A 6 -17.78 -3.64 -21.32
C CYS A 6 -19.23 -3.53 -21.84
N ARG A 7 -20.06 -4.53 -21.55
CA ARG A 7 -21.48 -4.54 -21.91
C ARG A 7 -22.25 -3.37 -21.25
N ASP A 8 -21.89 -3.07 -20.02
CA ASP A 8 -22.49 -2.01 -19.21
C ASP A 8 -21.47 -1.49 -18.17
N TRP A 9 -21.83 -0.43 -17.44
CA TRP A 9 -20.93 0.20 -16.46
C TRP A 9 -20.60 -0.68 -15.26
N PHE A 10 -21.40 -1.71 -14.94
CA PHE A 10 -21.10 -2.65 -13.87
C PHE A 10 -19.88 -3.53 -14.20
N GLN A 11 -19.58 -3.70 -15.50
CA GLN A 11 -18.46 -4.50 -15.98
C GLN A 11 -17.12 -3.73 -16.04
N LEU A 12 -17.05 -2.55 -15.46
CA LEU A 12 -15.90 -1.65 -15.61
C LEU A 12 -14.56 -2.33 -15.31
N SER A 13 -14.48 -3.21 -14.29
CA SER A 13 -13.27 -3.95 -13.94
C SER A 13 -12.82 -4.94 -15.02
N LEU A 14 -13.71 -5.37 -15.93
CA LEU A 14 -13.33 -6.19 -17.07
C LEU A 14 -12.20 -5.55 -17.88
N LYS A 15 -12.26 -4.23 -18.08
CA LYS A 15 -11.18 -3.50 -18.75
C LYS A 15 -10.13 -2.96 -17.77
N GLU A 16 -10.54 -2.37 -16.67
CA GLU A 16 -9.61 -1.69 -15.76
C GLU A 16 -8.79 -2.67 -14.93
N GLY A 17 -9.40 -3.69 -14.34
CA GLY A 17 -8.68 -4.72 -13.58
C GLY A 17 -7.71 -5.52 -14.44
N LEU A 18 -8.14 -5.93 -15.64
CA LEU A 18 -7.26 -6.61 -16.60
C LEU A 18 -6.11 -5.71 -17.05
N THR A 19 -6.37 -4.43 -17.30
CA THR A 19 -5.33 -3.49 -17.74
C THR A 19 -4.29 -3.27 -16.65
N VAL A 20 -4.71 -3.05 -15.40
CA VAL A 20 -3.77 -2.89 -14.26
C VAL A 20 -2.95 -4.16 -14.06
N PHE A 21 -3.57 -5.35 -14.10
CA PHE A 21 -2.84 -6.61 -14.03
C PHE A 21 -1.77 -6.73 -15.13
N ARG A 22 -2.12 -6.39 -16.37
CA ARG A 22 -1.20 -6.42 -17.50
C ARG A 22 -0.07 -5.42 -17.37
N ASP A 23 -0.36 -4.22 -16.89
CA ASP A 23 0.65 -3.19 -16.57
C ASP A 23 1.62 -3.68 -15.49
N GLN A 24 1.11 -4.23 -14.40
CA GLN A 24 1.94 -4.77 -13.32
C GLN A 24 2.84 -5.91 -13.80
N GLU A 25 2.30 -6.89 -14.51
CA GLU A 25 3.08 -8.02 -15.06
C GLU A 25 4.10 -7.57 -16.10
N PHE A 26 3.74 -6.64 -16.98
CA PHE A 26 4.68 -6.08 -17.95
C PHE A 26 5.83 -5.34 -17.25
N SER A 27 5.54 -4.52 -16.27
CA SER A 27 6.55 -3.80 -15.49
C SER A 27 7.50 -4.76 -14.75
N MET A 28 6.96 -5.87 -14.21
CA MET A 28 7.77 -6.92 -13.58
C MET A 28 8.65 -7.66 -14.59
N ASP A 29 8.13 -7.97 -15.77
CA ASP A 29 8.84 -8.72 -16.81
C ASP A 29 9.87 -7.87 -17.58
N LEU A 30 9.66 -6.56 -17.66
CA LEU A 30 10.60 -5.63 -18.29
C LEU A 30 11.96 -5.62 -17.58
N CYS A 31 11.95 -5.88 -16.28
CA CYS A 31 13.15 -5.97 -15.46
C CYS A 31 13.57 -7.43 -15.34
N ALA A 32 14.66 -7.80 -16.01
CA ALA A 32 15.17 -9.19 -16.06
C ALA A 32 15.64 -9.75 -14.70
N GLU A 33 15.80 -8.89 -13.67
CA GLU A 33 16.28 -9.29 -12.35
C GLU A 33 15.12 -9.76 -11.45
N PRO A 34 15.25 -10.92 -10.78
CA PRO A 34 14.20 -11.46 -9.89
C PRO A 34 13.78 -10.50 -8.78
N SER A 35 14.72 -9.72 -8.23
CA SER A 35 14.47 -8.71 -7.20
C SER A 35 13.54 -7.59 -7.67
N ALA A 36 13.61 -7.19 -8.94
CA ALA A 36 12.75 -6.15 -9.49
C ALA A 36 11.27 -6.55 -9.49
N ARG A 37 10.96 -7.85 -9.71
CA ARG A 37 9.60 -8.37 -9.59
C ARG A 37 9.07 -8.22 -8.16
N ALA A 38 9.89 -8.57 -7.17
CA ALA A 38 9.53 -8.47 -5.76
C ALA A 38 9.30 -7.00 -5.34
N VAL A 39 10.17 -6.10 -5.76
CA VAL A 39 10.04 -4.65 -5.50
C VAL A 39 8.73 -4.11 -6.07
N LYS A 40 8.43 -4.40 -7.32
CA LYS A 40 7.16 -3.98 -7.96
C LYS A 40 5.95 -4.58 -7.23
N ARG A 41 6.01 -5.85 -6.84
CA ARG A 41 4.92 -6.50 -6.10
C ARG A 41 4.67 -5.83 -4.74
N ILE A 42 5.73 -5.48 -4.02
CA ILE A 42 5.63 -4.77 -2.74
C ILE A 42 4.97 -3.40 -2.94
N GLU A 43 5.37 -2.66 -3.97
CA GLU A 43 4.77 -1.36 -4.30
C GLU A 43 3.28 -1.47 -4.60
N ASP A 44 2.87 -2.45 -5.41
CA ASP A 44 1.47 -2.69 -5.75
C ASP A 44 0.62 -3.07 -4.52
N VAL A 45 1.16 -3.93 -3.66
CA VAL A 45 0.47 -4.34 -2.41
C VAL A 45 0.37 -3.19 -1.41
N ARG A 46 1.35 -2.30 -1.35
CA ARG A 46 1.25 -1.09 -0.52
C ARG A 46 0.07 -0.22 -0.93
N VAL A 47 -0.16 -0.02 -2.23
CA VAL A 47 -1.35 0.71 -2.72
C VAL A 47 -2.64 -0.03 -2.31
N LEU A 48 -2.69 -1.33 -2.49
CA LEU A 48 -3.84 -2.15 -2.10
C LEU A 48 -4.17 -1.97 -0.60
N ARG A 49 -3.16 -2.10 0.28
CA ARG A 49 -3.33 -2.01 1.74
C ARG A 49 -3.66 -0.61 2.24
N THR A 50 -3.12 0.44 1.62
CA THR A 50 -3.29 1.81 2.11
C THR A 50 -4.48 2.54 1.48
N ALA A 51 -5.00 2.07 0.35
CA ALA A 51 -6.11 2.69 -0.35
C ALA A 51 -7.31 1.76 -0.52
N GLN A 52 -7.11 0.53 -0.99
CA GLN A 52 -8.20 -0.37 -1.35
C GLN A 52 -8.80 -1.09 -0.13
N PHE A 53 -8.01 -1.57 0.80
CA PHE A 53 -8.54 -2.17 2.03
C PHE A 53 -9.35 -1.16 2.87
N PRO A 54 -8.91 0.11 3.05
CA PRO A 54 -9.76 1.13 3.63
C PRO A 54 -11.05 1.40 2.87
N GLU A 55 -11.04 1.34 1.53
CA GLU A 55 -12.26 1.46 0.71
C GLU A 55 -13.23 0.32 0.97
N ASP A 56 -12.75 -0.92 1.02
CA ASP A 56 -13.57 -2.11 1.35
C ASP A 56 -14.16 -2.06 2.77
N ALA A 57 -13.53 -1.36 3.67
CA ALA A 57 -13.96 -1.21 5.06
C ALA A 57 -14.70 0.11 5.32
N GLY A 58 -14.94 0.92 4.30
CA GLY A 58 -15.56 2.24 4.37
C GLY A 58 -17.00 2.27 3.83
N PRO A 59 -17.62 3.46 3.85
CA PRO A 59 -19.02 3.64 3.43
C PRO A 59 -19.24 3.49 1.93
N MET A 60 -18.17 3.61 1.13
CA MET A 60 -18.19 3.43 -0.32
C MET A 60 -17.84 2.00 -0.75
N ALA A 61 -17.73 1.05 0.18
CA ALA A 61 -17.44 -0.34 -0.15
C ALA A 61 -18.43 -0.89 -1.19
N HIS A 62 -17.89 -1.56 -2.19
CA HIS A 62 -18.67 -2.15 -3.29
C HIS A 62 -17.94 -3.37 -3.85
N PRO A 63 -18.65 -4.28 -4.53
CA PRO A 63 -18.02 -5.39 -5.24
C PRO A 63 -17.11 -4.91 -6.38
N VAL A 64 -16.19 -5.75 -6.82
CA VAL A 64 -15.38 -5.52 -8.04
C VAL A 64 -16.28 -5.36 -9.26
N ARG A 65 -17.41 -6.08 -9.30
CA ARG A 65 -18.52 -5.82 -10.20
C ARG A 65 -19.66 -5.20 -9.38
N PRO A 66 -19.79 -3.88 -9.34
CA PRO A 66 -20.87 -3.21 -8.62
C PRO A 66 -22.24 -3.65 -9.13
N ASP A 67 -23.25 -3.54 -8.28
CA ASP A 67 -24.65 -3.86 -8.61
C ASP A 67 -25.58 -2.63 -8.56
N SER A 68 -25.07 -1.52 -8.04
CA SER A 68 -25.79 -0.24 -7.98
C SER A 68 -24.84 0.95 -7.90
N TYR A 69 -25.27 2.09 -8.43
CA TYR A 69 -24.58 3.38 -8.29
C TYR A 69 -25.56 4.54 -8.48
N VAL A 70 -25.26 5.68 -7.94
CA VAL A 70 -25.92 6.95 -8.26
C VAL A 70 -25.15 7.66 -9.38
N GLU A 71 -23.83 7.81 -9.21
CA GLU A 71 -22.93 8.39 -10.19
C GLU A 71 -21.79 7.44 -10.51
N ILE A 72 -21.71 6.95 -11.74
CA ILE A 72 -20.69 5.96 -12.16
C ILE A 72 -19.26 6.47 -11.98
N ASN A 73 -19.02 7.76 -12.09
CA ASN A 73 -17.67 8.33 -11.90
C ASN A 73 -17.10 8.07 -10.50
N ASN A 74 -17.97 7.89 -9.49
CA ASN A 74 -17.58 7.53 -8.13
C ASN A 74 -17.06 6.09 -8.01
N PHE A 75 -17.25 5.26 -9.06
CA PHE A 75 -16.85 3.86 -9.08
C PHE A 75 -15.61 3.58 -9.95
N TYR A 76 -14.90 4.58 -10.39
CA TYR A 76 -13.53 4.47 -10.89
C TYR A 76 -12.58 4.42 -9.69
N THR A 77 -12.61 3.32 -8.97
CA THR A 77 -12.07 3.15 -7.63
C THR A 77 -10.88 2.20 -7.60
N VAL A 78 -10.10 2.24 -6.53
CA VAL A 78 -9.03 1.25 -6.29
C VAL A 78 -9.58 -0.18 -6.16
N THR A 79 -10.83 -0.37 -5.79
CA THR A 79 -11.48 -1.69 -5.84
C THR A 79 -11.63 -2.19 -7.29
N ILE A 80 -12.11 -1.35 -8.18
CA ILE A 80 -12.27 -1.69 -9.61
C ILE A 80 -10.92 -1.95 -10.28
N TYR A 81 -9.91 -1.13 -9.99
CA TYR A 81 -8.59 -1.17 -10.62
C TYR A 81 -7.66 -2.18 -9.95
N GLU A 82 -7.28 -1.94 -8.71
CA GLU A 82 -6.24 -2.69 -8.01
C GLU A 82 -6.77 -4.04 -7.47
N LYS A 83 -7.90 -4.07 -6.80
CA LYS A 83 -8.51 -5.35 -6.39
C LYS A 83 -8.96 -6.15 -7.62
N GLY A 84 -9.48 -5.48 -8.65
CA GLY A 84 -9.79 -6.12 -9.94
C GLY A 84 -8.56 -6.81 -10.54
N ALA A 85 -7.40 -6.17 -10.49
CA ALA A 85 -6.13 -6.77 -10.93
C ALA A 85 -5.75 -8.00 -10.07
N GLU A 86 -5.98 -7.95 -8.76
CA GLU A 86 -5.71 -9.10 -7.86
C GLU A 86 -6.64 -10.28 -8.17
N VAL A 87 -7.89 -10.04 -8.55
CA VAL A 87 -8.81 -11.11 -8.98
C VAL A 87 -8.29 -11.79 -10.26
N VAL A 88 -7.83 -11.00 -11.23
CA VAL A 88 -7.20 -11.54 -12.46
C VAL A 88 -5.92 -12.31 -12.11
N ARG A 89 -5.11 -11.79 -11.19
CA ARG A 89 -3.89 -12.45 -10.72
C ARG A 89 -4.16 -13.80 -10.08
N MET A 90 -5.22 -13.92 -9.28
CA MET A 90 -5.62 -15.21 -8.70
C MET A 90 -6.01 -16.21 -9.77
N MET A 91 -6.68 -15.79 -10.86
CA MET A 91 -6.94 -16.68 -11.99
C MET A 91 -5.63 -17.20 -12.60
N GLN A 92 -4.65 -16.32 -12.82
CA GLN A 92 -3.33 -16.73 -13.30
C GLN A 92 -2.64 -17.70 -12.32
N THR A 93 -2.73 -17.48 -11.03
CA THR A 93 -2.18 -18.39 -10.01
C THR A 93 -2.81 -19.77 -10.10
N LEU A 94 -4.13 -19.84 -10.32
CA LEU A 94 -4.87 -21.11 -10.37
C LEU A 94 -4.67 -21.90 -11.68
N VAL A 95 -4.39 -21.23 -12.79
CA VAL A 95 -4.21 -21.88 -14.10
C VAL A 95 -2.75 -21.91 -14.58
N GLY A 96 -1.87 -21.15 -13.92
CA GLY A 96 -0.49 -20.95 -14.35
C GLY A 96 -0.35 -19.96 -15.50
N ARG A 97 0.86 -19.48 -15.78
CA ARG A 97 1.12 -18.48 -16.84
C ARG A 97 0.73 -19.00 -18.23
N ALA A 98 1.06 -20.25 -18.56
CA ALA A 98 0.69 -20.86 -19.84
C ALA A 98 -0.83 -21.02 -19.98
N GLY A 99 -1.50 -21.48 -18.91
CA GLY A 99 -2.96 -21.58 -18.86
C GLY A 99 -3.64 -20.22 -19.00
N PHE A 100 -3.09 -19.18 -18.39
CA PHE A 100 -3.59 -17.82 -18.52
C PHE A 100 -3.45 -17.30 -19.97
N ALA A 101 -2.31 -17.55 -20.62
CA ALA A 101 -2.11 -17.20 -22.03
C ALA A 101 -3.12 -17.91 -22.94
N ALA A 102 -3.40 -19.19 -22.70
CA ALA A 102 -4.44 -19.94 -23.42
C ALA A 102 -5.84 -19.35 -23.19
N GLY A 103 -6.14 -18.95 -21.93
CA GLY A 103 -7.39 -18.29 -21.59
C GLY A 103 -7.56 -16.94 -22.28
N MET A 104 -6.51 -16.13 -22.34
CA MET A 104 -6.51 -14.85 -23.07
C MET A 104 -6.75 -15.06 -24.56
N LYS A 105 -6.11 -16.06 -25.16
CA LYS A 105 -6.34 -16.39 -26.56
C LYS A 105 -7.79 -16.75 -26.81
N LEU A 106 -8.37 -17.65 -26.02
CA LEU A 106 -9.78 -18.06 -26.14
C LEU A 106 -10.73 -16.88 -25.91
N TYR A 107 -10.43 -16.00 -24.95
CA TYR A 107 -11.23 -14.79 -24.70
C TYR A 107 -11.30 -13.89 -25.93
N PHE A 108 -10.18 -13.64 -26.59
CA PHE A 108 -10.19 -12.86 -27.84
C PHE A 108 -10.82 -13.59 -29.01
N GLU A 109 -10.65 -14.90 -29.16
CA GLU A 109 -11.30 -15.69 -30.20
C GLU A 109 -12.84 -15.63 -30.10
N ARG A 110 -13.37 -15.63 -28.86
CA ARG A 110 -14.82 -15.57 -28.61
C ARG A 110 -15.41 -14.18 -28.72
N HIS A 111 -14.67 -13.16 -28.31
CA HIS A 111 -15.25 -11.87 -27.94
C HIS A 111 -14.64 -10.67 -28.65
N ASP A 112 -13.73 -10.84 -29.57
CA ASP A 112 -13.13 -9.73 -30.32
C ASP A 112 -14.24 -8.93 -31.04
N GLY A 113 -14.21 -7.60 -30.86
CA GLY A 113 -15.22 -6.71 -31.40
C GLY A 113 -16.59 -6.71 -30.67
N SER A 114 -16.69 -7.41 -29.54
CA SER A 114 -17.93 -7.56 -28.77
C SER A 114 -17.94 -6.76 -27.48
N ALA A 115 -19.13 -6.60 -26.90
CA ALA A 115 -19.36 -6.04 -25.56
C ALA A 115 -19.76 -7.18 -24.61
N VAL A 116 -18.96 -7.42 -23.56
CA VAL A 116 -19.07 -8.62 -22.72
C VAL A 116 -18.97 -8.28 -21.22
N THR A 117 -19.05 -9.33 -20.40
CA THR A 117 -19.08 -9.24 -18.93
C THR A 117 -17.82 -9.77 -18.29
N CYS A 118 -17.63 -9.47 -16.99
CA CYS A 118 -16.60 -10.11 -16.17
C CYS A 118 -16.75 -11.63 -16.14
N ASP A 119 -18.00 -12.13 -16.14
CA ASP A 119 -18.28 -13.57 -16.18
C ASP A 119 -17.81 -14.22 -17.49
N ASP A 120 -17.94 -13.55 -18.62
CA ASP A 120 -17.44 -14.04 -19.92
C ASP A 120 -15.93 -14.21 -19.91
N PHE A 121 -15.21 -13.27 -19.28
CA PHE A 121 -13.77 -13.36 -19.12
C PHE A 121 -13.37 -14.55 -18.23
N ALA A 122 -13.98 -14.68 -17.06
CA ALA A 122 -13.69 -15.77 -16.13
C ALA A 122 -14.03 -17.13 -16.75
N GLN A 123 -15.13 -17.22 -17.51
CA GLN A 123 -15.53 -18.44 -18.21
C GLN A 123 -14.50 -18.83 -19.28
N ALA A 124 -13.97 -17.89 -20.06
CA ALA A 124 -12.93 -18.17 -21.05
C ALA A 124 -11.65 -18.71 -20.40
N MET A 125 -11.26 -18.15 -19.23
CA MET A 125 -10.10 -18.66 -18.47
C MET A 125 -10.29 -20.09 -18.00
N ALA A 126 -11.47 -20.41 -17.48
CA ALA A 126 -11.83 -21.77 -17.02
C ALA A 126 -11.91 -22.76 -18.17
N ASP A 127 -12.59 -22.38 -19.25
CA ASP A 127 -12.78 -23.28 -20.41
C ASP A 127 -11.48 -23.62 -21.13
N ALA A 128 -10.53 -22.70 -21.18
CA ALA A 128 -9.20 -22.96 -21.72
C ALA A 128 -8.35 -23.88 -20.83
N ASN A 129 -8.76 -24.06 -19.56
CA ASN A 129 -8.03 -24.82 -18.54
C ASN A 129 -8.97 -25.79 -17.79
N PRO A 130 -9.61 -26.75 -18.47
CA PRO A 130 -10.69 -27.56 -17.88
C PRO A 130 -10.27 -28.44 -16.69
N ALA A 131 -8.98 -28.77 -16.58
CA ALA A 131 -8.43 -29.55 -15.48
C ALA A 131 -7.96 -28.71 -14.29
N SER A 132 -8.09 -27.38 -14.35
CA SER A 132 -7.61 -26.46 -13.31
C SER A 132 -8.57 -26.34 -12.14
N GLU A 133 -8.04 -25.93 -10.98
CA GLU A 133 -8.85 -25.57 -9.82
C GLU A 133 -9.83 -24.42 -10.14
N LEU A 134 -9.44 -23.49 -11.02
CA LEU A 134 -10.33 -22.41 -11.45
C LEU A 134 -11.58 -22.97 -12.14
N ALA A 135 -11.41 -23.92 -13.07
CA ALA A 135 -12.55 -24.54 -13.77
C ALA A 135 -13.47 -25.29 -12.79
N ARG A 136 -12.89 -26.04 -11.86
CA ARG A 136 -13.65 -26.77 -10.83
C ARG A 136 -14.42 -25.86 -9.88
N LEU A 137 -13.83 -24.70 -9.53
CA LEU A 137 -14.34 -23.79 -8.49
C LEU A 137 -14.97 -22.51 -9.07
N LEU A 138 -15.16 -22.42 -10.38
CA LEU A 138 -15.56 -21.17 -11.04
C LEU A 138 -16.80 -20.50 -10.41
N PRO A 139 -17.90 -21.21 -10.12
CA PRO A 139 -19.07 -20.59 -9.49
C PRO A 139 -18.76 -19.91 -8.15
N GLN A 140 -17.93 -20.55 -7.33
CA GLN A 140 -17.51 -19.98 -6.05
C GLN A 140 -16.45 -18.87 -6.26
N PHE A 141 -15.53 -19.03 -7.20
CA PHE A 141 -14.54 -18.00 -7.52
C PHE A 141 -15.19 -16.67 -7.92
N LYS A 142 -16.31 -16.71 -8.62
CA LYS A 142 -17.07 -15.52 -9.03
C LYS A 142 -17.55 -14.67 -7.84
N ARG A 143 -17.53 -15.18 -6.62
CA ARG A 143 -17.79 -14.39 -5.41
C ARG A 143 -16.82 -13.22 -5.26
N TRP A 144 -15.60 -13.31 -5.79
CA TRP A 144 -14.68 -12.18 -5.86
C TRP A 144 -15.22 -11.00 -6.65
N TYR A 145 -16.09 -11.23 -7.62
CA TYR A 145 -16.77 -10.19 -8.36
C TYR A 145 -18.05 -9.69 -7.70
N SER A 146 -18.76 -10.52 -6.96
CA SER A 146 -20.09 -10.22 -6.43
C SER A 146 -20.13 -9.85 -4.95
N GLN A 147 -19.13 -10.24 -4.15
CA GLN A 147 -19.05 -9.88 -2.73
C GLN A 147 -18.02 -8.78 -2.52
N ALA A 148 -18.44 -7.71 -1.82
CA ALA A 148 -17.57 -6.64 -1.36
C ALA A 148 -16.83 -7.05 -0.08
N GLY A 149 -15.82 -6.26 0.29
CA GLY A 149 -15.07 -6.44 1.53
C GLY A 149 -13.79 -7.24 1.35
N THR A 150 -12.90 -7.10 2.31
CA THR A 150 -11.62 -7.80 2.35
C THR A 150 -11.70 -8.98 3.29
N PRO A 151 -11.45 -10.22 2.81
CA PRO A 151 -11.44 -11.39 3.69
C PRO A 151 -10.33 -11.30 4.74
N LEU A 152 -10.66 -11.74 5.96
CA LEU A 152 -9.69 -12.02 7.03
C LEU A 152 -9.38 -13.51 7.01
N VAL A 153 -8.12 -13.86 6.84
CA VAL A 153 -7.64 -15.25 6.94
C VAL A 153 -6.81 -15.36 8.20
N LYS A 154 -7.27 -16.18 9.14
CA LYS A 154 -6.50 -16.55 10.34
C LYS A 154 -5.77 -17.86 10.08
N ALA A 155 -4.47 -17.89 10.35
CA ALA A 155 -3.64 -19.08 10.24
C ALA A 155 -3.03 -19.44 11.59
N ARG A 156 -3.11 -20.71 11.96
CA ARG A 156 -2.55 -21.25 13.21
C ARG A 156 -1.82 -22.55 12.93
N GLY A 157 -0.59 -22.63 13.42
CA GLY A 157 0.28 -23.78 13.24
C GLY A 157 0.43 -24.61 14.52
N VAL A 158 0.40 -25.94 14.39
CA VAL A 158 0.66 -26.86 15.49
C VAL A 158 1.65 -27.93 15.05
N TYR A 159 2.75 -28.06 15.77
CA TYR A 159 3.76 -29.11 15.56
C TYR A 159 3.52 -30.30 16.51
N ASP A 160 3.47 -31.48 15.93
CA ASP A 160 3.44 -32.76 16.68
C ASP A 160 4.76 -33.51 16.45
N ALA A 161 5.61 -33.48 17.49
CA ALA A 161 6.93 -34.12 17.43
C ALA A 161 6.83 -35.66 17.37
N ALA A 162 5.81 -36.26 17.99
CA ALA A 162 5.62 -37.71 17.97
C ALA A 162 5.18 -38.20 16.59
N ALA A 163 4.28 -37.46 15.95
CA ALA A 163 3.82 -37.74 14.59
C ALA A 163 4.77 -37.18 13.51
N ARG A 164 5.79 -36.40 13.87
CA ARG A 164 6.66 -35.66 12.94
C ARG A 164 5.83 -34.92 11.90
N SER A 165 4.81 -34.19 12.37
CA SER A 165 3.88 -33.48 11.50
C SER A 165 3.67 -32.04 11.94
N TYR A 166 3.35 -31.19 10.98
CA TYR A 166 2.98 -29.79 11.21
C TYR A 166 1.64 -29.49 10.54
N THR A 167 0.67 -29.05 11.31
CA THR A 167 -0.66 -28.73 10.80
C THR A 167 -0.88 -27.22 10.79
N LEU A 168 -1.19 -26.67 9.61
CA LEU A 168 -1.67 -25.31 9.44
C LEU A 168 -3.20 -25.33 9.31
N SER A 169 -3.88 -24.67 10.24
CA SER A 169 -5.33 -24.50 10.23
C SER A 169 -5.66 -23.06 9.82
N PHE A 170 -6.61 -22.94 8.89
CA PHE A 170 -7.06 -21.67 8.35
C PHE A 170 -8.54 -21.46 8.63
N THR A 171 -8.90 -20.22 8.99
CA THR A 171 -10.28 -19.78 9.10
C THR A 171 -10.42 -18.50 8.28
N GLN A 172 -11.40 -18.44 7.37
CA GLN A 172 -11.72 -17.23 6.63
C GLN A 172 -13.04 -16.63 7.06
N SER A 173 -13.10 -15.31 7.09
CA SER A 173 -14.31 -14.53 7.33
C SER A 173 -14.25 -13.21 6.56
N CYS A 174 -15.40 -12.63 6.29
CA CYS A 174 -15.47 -11.31 5.68
C CYS A 174 -16.54 -10.49 6.41
N ALA A 175 -16.19 -9.28 6.84
CA ALA A 175 -17.10 -8.41 7.57
C ALA A 175 -18.28 -7.96 6.68
N PRO A 176 -19.46 -7.69 7.26
CA PRO A 176 -20.56 -7.06 6.55
C PRO A 176 -20.14 -5.75 5.88
N THR A 177 -20.68 -5.50 4.70
CA THR A 177 -20.49 -4.24 3.96
C THR A 177 -21.85 -3.65 3.59
N PRO A 178 -21.97 -2.38 3.21
CA PRO A 178 -23.24 -1.79 2.81
C PRO A 178 -23.98 -2.64 1.78
N GLY A 179 -25.24 -3.01 2.09
CA GLY A 179 -26.07 -3.87 1.24
C GLY A 179 -25.74 -5.37 1.27
N GLN A 180 -24.69 -5.79 1.97
CA GLN A 180 -24.26 -7.20 2.06
C GLN A 180 -23.95 -7.57 3.51
N ALA A 181 -24.98 -7.91 4.28
CA ALA A 181 -24.85 -8.29 5.68
C ALA A 181 -24.23 -9.68 5.89
N VAL A 182 -24.40 -10.59 4.92
CA VAL A 182 -23.91 -11.96 4.97
C VAL A 182 -22.89 -12.18 3.86
N LYS A 183 -21.78 -12.83 4.21
CA LYS A 183 -20.71 -13.20 3.29
C LYS A 183 -20.52 -14.71 3.29
N GLU A 184 -20.31 -15.25 2.11
CA GLU A 184 -19.98 -16.66 1.92
C GLU A 184 -18.46 -16.83 1.70
N PRO A 185 -17.89 -18.03 1.99
CA PRO A 185 -16.47 -18.28 1.79
C PRO A 185 -16.00 -18.02 0.38
N PHE A 186 -14.83 -17.38 0.25
CA PHE A 186 -14.16 -17.16 -1.03
C PHE A 186 -13.27 -18.34 -1.41
N VAL A 187 -12.91 -18.43 -2.68
CA VAL A 187 -11.80 -19.25 -3.16
C VAL A 187 -10.52 -18.44 -2.95
N ILE A 188 -9.66 -18.87 -2.03
CA ILE A 188 -8.45 -18.13 -1.67
C ILE A 188 -7.21 -18.99 -1.92
N PRO A 189 -6.41 -18.72 -2.97
CA PRO A 189 -5.12 -19.36 -3.14
C PRO A 189 -4.12 -18.82 -2.11
N VAL A 190 -3.56 -19.70 -1.30
CA VAL A 190 -2.57 -19.36 -0.27
C VAL A 190 -1.24 -20.05 -0.59
N ALA A 191 -0.24 -19.27 -0.96
CA ALA A 191 1.10 -19.77 -1.22
C ALA A 191 1.85 -19.94 0.11
N ILE A 192 2.37 -21.15 0.35
CA ILE A 192 2.96 -21.56 1.63
C ILE A 192 4.38 -22.11 1.39
N GLY A 193 5.27 -21.82 2.33
CA GLY A 193 6.54 -22.47 2.57
C GLY A 193 6.74 -22.70 4.07
N LEU A 194 7.58 -23.64 4.42
CA LEU A 194 8.01 -23.90 5.80
C LEU A 194 9.53 -23.78 5.87
N LEU A 195 10.06 -23.02 6.83
CA LEU A 195 11.50 -22.87 7.01
C LEU A 195 11.99 -23.73 8.19
N ASP A 196 13.15 -24.34 8.04
CA ASP A 196 13.87 -24.97 9.14
C ASP A 196 14.62 -23.94 10.01
N ALA A 197 15.25 -24.41 11.08
CA ALA A 197 16.01 -23.56 11.98
C ALA A 197 17.24 -22.89 11.34
N ALA A 198 17.75 -23.43 10.23
CA ALA A 198 18.84 -22.86 9.45
C ALA A 198 18.37 -21.85 8.39
N GLY A 199 17.06 -21.71 8.21
CA GLY A 199 16.46 -20.78 7.26
C GLY A 199 16.26 -21.36 5.86
N ASN A 200 16.36 -22.68 5.69
CA ASN A 200 16.11 -23.34 4.41
C ASN A 200 14.64 -23.73 4.30
N ASP A 201 14.13 -23.70 3.06
CA ASP A 201 12.80 -24.22 2.77
C ASP A 201 12.77 -25.74 2.95
N LEU A 202 11.85 -26.22 3.77
CA LEU A 202 11.58 -27.65 3.93
C LEU A 202 10.79 -28.20 2.74
N PRO A 203 11.03 -29.46 2.35
CA PRO A 203 10.14 -30.15 1.46
C PRO A 203 8.74 -30.28 2.07
N LEU A 204 7.70 -30.01 1.28
CA LEU A 204 6.31 -30.10 1.71
C LEU A 204 5.71 -31.41 1.21
N GLN A 205 5.06 -32.17 2.10
CA GLN A 205 4.37 -33.40 1.76
C GLN A 205 3.07 -33.54 2.56
N LEU A 206 1.96 -33.64 1.86
CA LEU A 206 0.69 -34.04 2.48
C LEU A 206 0.61 -35.59 2.58
N PRO A 207 -0.19 -36.16 3.51
CA PRO A 207 -0.25 -37.62 3.71
C PRO A 207 -0.63 -38.43 2.46
N HIS A 208 -1.39 -37.84 1.54
CA HIS A 208 -1.84 -38.47 0.31
C HIS A 208 -0.92 -38.20 -0.90
N TRP A 209 0.12 -37.40 -0.75
CA TRP A 209 1.09 -37.16 -1.83
C TRP A 209 2.12 -38.27 -1.87
N GLN A 210 2.41 -38.74 -3.06
CA GLN A 210 3.40 -39.78 -3.28
C GLN A 210 4.85 -39.33 -3.06
N GLN A 211 5.09 -38.03 -3.31
CA GLN A 211 6.43 -37.41 -3.19
C GLN A 211 6.33 -36.07 -2.52
N ALA A 212 7.37 -35.69 -1.79
CA ALA A 212 7.54 -34.34 -1.28
C ALA A 212 7.86 -33.37 -2.41
N GLU A 213 7.37 -32.15 -2.27
CA GLU A 213 7.62 -31.07 -3.22
C GLU A 213 8.42 -29.96 -2.55
N THR A 214 9.41 -29.42 -3.24
CA THR A 214 10.29 -28.36 -2.73
C THR A 214 9.75 -26.99 -3.08
N GLY A 215 10.10 -26.01 -2.25
CA GLY A 215 9.77 -24.61 -2.45
C GLY A 215 8.33 -24.25 -2.10
N THR A 216 7.86 -23.16 -2.70
CA THR A 216 6.51 -22.62 -2.45
C THR A 216 5.44 -23.48 -3.12
N ARG A 217 4.36 -23.78 -2.38
CA ARG A 217 3.17 -24.45 -2.92
C ARG A 217 1.91 -23.65 -2.60
N SER A 218 0.99 -23.59 -3.56
CA SER A 218 -0.31 -22.94 -3.39
C SER A 218 -1.35 -23.96 -2.95
N PHE A 219 -2.04 -23.65 -1.88
CA PHE A 219 -3.20 -24.37 -1.35
C PHE A 219 -4.43 -23.50 -1.53
N VAL A 220 -5.56 -24.09 -1.84
CA VAL A 220 -6.78 -23.35 -2.15
C VAL A 220 -7.78 -23.51 -1.02
N LEU A 221 -8.09 -22.42 -0.32
CA LEU A 221 -9.15 -22.39 0.69
C LEU A 221 -10.50 -22.21 -0.02
N THR A 222 -11.47 -23.03 0.36
CA THR A 222 -12.85 -23.00 -0.18
C THR A 222 -13.92 -23.01 0.89
N GLN A 223 -13.55 -23.35 2.12
CA GLN A 223 -14.44 -23.47 3.27
C GLN A 223 -14.15 -22.38 4.29
N GLU A 224 -15.05 -22.19 5.23
CA GLU A 224 -14.85 -21.31 6.38
C GLU A 224 -13.64 -21.74 7.22
N THR A 225 -13.45 -23.06 7.40
CA THR A 225 -12.32 -23.63 8.13
C THR A 225 -11.72 -24.81 7.37
N GLU A 226 -10.42 -24.82 7.20
CA GLU A 226 -9.65 -25.89 6.54
C GLU A 226 -8.29 -26.06 7.20
N SER A 227 -7.73 -27.27 7.11
CA SER A 227 -6.41 -27.58 7.65
C SER A 227 -5.61 -28.42 6.68
N PHE A 228 -4.29 -28.19 6.66
CA PHE A 228 -3.32 -28.95 5.90
C PHE A 228 -2.25 -29.48 6.85
N THR A 229 -2.06 -30.81 6.84
CA THR A 229 -1.05 -31.46 7.67
C THR A 229 0.13 -31.89 6.82
N PHE A 230 1.29 -31.32 7.13
CA PHE A 230 2.56 -31.67 6.48
C PHE A 230 3.24 -32.77 7.30
N VAL A 231 3.66 -33.84 6.63
CA VAL A 231 4.33 -34.98 7.24
C VAL A 231 5.85 -34.94 7.00
N ASN A 232 6.59 -35.78 7.73
CA ASN A 232 8.05 -35.86 7.68
C ASN A 232 8.74 -34.55 8.09
N ILE A 233 8.21 -33.89 9.10
CA ILE A 233 8.75 -32.66 9.69
C ILE A 233 9.49 -33.02 10.97
N ASP A 234 10.83 -32.92 10.96
CA ASP A 234 11.69 -33.41 12.04
C ASP A 234 11.77 -32.46 13.25
N ALA A 235 11.55 -31.17 13.04
CA ALA A 235 11.54 -30.14 14.06
C ALA A 235 10.48 -29.09 13.75
N GLU A 236 10.03 -28.34 14.76
CA GLU A 236 9.04 -27.29 14.58
C GLU A 236 9.52 -26.26 13.54
N PRO A 237 8.80 -26.08 12.41
CA PRO A 237 9.18 -25.15 11.38
C PRO A 237 8.66 -23.73 11.65
N VAL A 238 9.19 -22.75 10.94
CA VAL A 238 8.60 -21.42 10.85
C VAL A 238 7.75 -21.34 9.57
N PRO A 239 6.43 -21.12 9.69
CA PRO A 239 5.57 -21.03 8.51
C PRO A 239 5.73 -19.68 7.81
N SER A 240 5.86 -19.72 6.50
CA SER A 240 5.80 -18.57 5.59
C SER A 240 4.54 -18.67 4.76
N VAL A 241 3.52 -17.87 5.10
CA VAL A 241 2.17 -17.97 4.55
C VAL A 241 1.85 -16.76 3.71
N LEU A 242 1.05 -16.95 2.64
CA LEU A 242 0.67 -15.91 1.68
C LEU A 242 1.89 -15.34 0.92
N ARG A 243 2.82 -16.21 0.54
CA ARG A 243 4.01 -15.84 -0.23
C ARG A 243 3.63 -15.10 -1.51
N GLY A 244 4.38 -14.05 -1.86
CA GLY A 244 4.11 -13.22 -3.01
C GLY A 244 2.78 -12.45 -2.95
N PHE A 245 2.13 -12.42 -1.79
CA PHE A 245 0.77 -11.90 -1.61
C PHE A 245 -0.23 -12.56 -2.57
N SER A 246 -0.38 -13.88 -2.44
CA SER A 246 -1.12 -14.74 -3.38
C SER A 246 -2.62 -14.49 -3.44
N ALA A 247 -3.18 -13.72 -2.52
CA ALA A 247 -4.59 -13.29 -2.52
C ALA A 247 -4.76 -11.96 -1.78
N PRO A 248 -5.76 -11.13 -2.17
CA PRO A 248 -6.02 -9.83 -1.56
C PRO A 248 -6.79 -9.99 -0.24
N VAL A 249 -6.12 -10.46 0.78
CA VAL A 249 -6.68 -10.76 2.11
C VAL A 249 -5.83 -10.12 3.21
N VAL A 250 -6.44 -9.94 4.38
CA VAL A 250 -5.70 -9.65 5.60
C VAL A 250 -5.33 -10.99 6.24
N LEU A 251 -4.04 -11.21 6.47
CA LEU A 251 -3.54 -12.42 7.12
C LEU A 251 -3.27 -12.15 8.60
N ASP A 252 -3.96 -12.89 9.47
CA ASP A 252 -3.70 -12.95 10.90
C ASP A 252 -3.00 -14.28 11.22
N ILE A 253 -1.69 -14.22 11.45
CA ILE A 253 -0.87 -15.35 11.84
C ILE A 253 -0.09 -14.98 13.10
N ASP A 254 -0.02 -15.92 14.05
CA ASP A 254 0.53 -15.72 15.38
C ASP A 254 2.05 -15.93 15.47
N HIS A 255 2.81 -15.45 14.49
CA HIS A 255 4.27 -15.46 14.57
C HIS A 255 4.76 -14.79 15.85
N THR A 256 5.72 -15.41 16.53
CA THR A 256 6.53 -14.74 17.55
C THR A 256 7.49 -13.72 16.93
N ASP A 257 8.04 -12.82 17.74
CA ASP A 257 9.06 -11.90 17.25
C ASP A 257 10.30 -12.64 16.73
N ASP A 258 10.71 -13.73 17.40
CA ASP A 258 11.84 -14.56 16.95
C ASP A 258 11.55 -15.21 15.58
N GLN A 259 10.33 -15.67 15.35
CA GLN A 259 9.91 -16.19 14.04
C GLN A 259 9.92 -15.10 12.96
N LEU A 260 9.45 -13.89 13.26
CA LEU A 260 9.51 -12.77 12.32
C LEU A 260 10.96 -12.34 12.01
N LEU A 261 11.83 -12.32 13.01
CA LEU A 261 13.26 -12.06 12.81
C LEU A 261 13.90 -13.15 11.93
N HIS A 262 13.53 -14.40 12.14
CA HIS A 262 13.99 -15.53 11.32
C HIS A 262 13.52 -15.41 9.85
N LEU A 263 12.24 -15.08 9.63
CA LEU A 263 11.71 -14.84 8.27
C LEU A 263 12.38 -13.64 7.59
N LEU A 264 12.59 -12.54 8.30
CA LEU A 264 13.29 -11.37 7.77
C LEU A 264 14.72 -11.71 7.33
N ALA A 265 15.40 -12.55 8.09
CA ALA A 265 16.77 -12.95 7.80
C ALA A 265 16.86 -13.98 6.64
N HIS A 266 15.91 -14.89 6.51
CA HIS A 266 16.09 -16.12 5.76
C HIS A 266 14.99 -16.47 4.76
N ASP A 267 13.79 -15.86 4.82
CA ASP A 267 12.69 -16.26 3.93
C ASP A 267 13.13 -16.19 2.47
N SER A 268 12.94 -17.27 1.74
CA SER A 268 13.27 -17.34 0.32
C SER A 268 12.30 -16.54 -0.55
N ASP A 269 11.08 -16.26 -0.03
CA ASP A 269 10.13 -15.37 -0.69
C ASP A 269 10.43 -13.92 -0.34
N PRO A 270 10.84 -13.07 -1.31
CA PRO A 270 11.20 -11.68 -1.03
C PRO A 270 10.04 -10.86 -0.46
N PHE A 271 8.80 -11.11 -0.90
CA PHE A 271 7.64 -10.41 -0.38
C PHE A 271 7.45 -10.70 1.13
N ASN A 272 7.45 -11.97 1.53
CA ASN A 272 7.30 -12.35 2.93
C ASN A 272 8.50 -11.93 3.79
N ARG A 273 9.68 -11.84 3.22
CA ARG A 273 10.86 -11.27 3.89
C ARG A 273 10.64 -9.80 4.24
N TRP A 274 10.18 -9.00 3.29
CA TRP A 274 9.76 -7.63 3.51
C TRP A 274 8.62 -7.53 4.54
N GLU A 275 7.61 -8.36 4.40
CA GLU A 275 6.44 -8.41 5.29
C GLU A 275 6.83 -8.67 6.74
N ALA A 276 7.80 -9.56 6.99
CA ALA A 276 8.30 -9.84 8.33
C ALA A 276 8.89 -8.58 8.98
N GLY A 277 9.67 -7.81 8.25
CA GLY A 277 10.20 -6.52 8.71
C GLY A 277 9.11 -5.50 9.00
N GLN A 278 8.11 -5.40 8.12
CA GLN A 278 6.96 -4.51 8.32
C GLN A 278 6.14 -4.90 9.55
N ARG A 279 5.90 -6.18 9.79
CA ARG A 279 5.17 -6.68 10.97
C ARG A 279 5.91 -6.39 12.28
N LEU A 280 7.23 -6.53 12.29
CA LEU A 280 8.04 -6.16 13.46
C LEU A 280 7.87 -4.67 13.79
N ALA A 281 8.05 -3.79 12.81
CA ALA A 281 7.88 -2.36 12.98
C ALA A 281 6.44 -1.99 13.37
N LEU A 282 5.44 -2.61 12.73
CA LEU A 282 4.02 -2.38 13.00
C LEU A 282 3.65 -2.75 14.44
N ARG A 283 4.12 -3.90 14.95
CA ARG A 283 3.89 -4.31 16.35
C ARG A 283 4.44 -3.29 17.34
N ARG A 284 5.63 -2.73 17.08
CA ARG A 284 6.22 -1.68 17.92
C ARG A 284 5.40 -0.39 17.85
N ALA A 285 4.97 0.01 16.66
CA ALA A 285 4.12 1.17 16.48
C ALA A 285 2.78 1.02 17.22
N LEU A 286 2.08 -0.09 17.05
CA LEU A 286 0.80 -0.35 17.70
C LEU A 286 0.92 -0.37 19.24
N ARG A 287 1.96 -1.01 19.77
CA ARG A 287 2.24 -1.01 21.21
C ARG A 287 2.44 0.42 21.73
N ALA A 288 3.22 1.24 21.02
CA ALA A 288 3.50 2.61 21.43
C ALA A 288 2.27 3.53 21.29
N VAL A 289 1.43 3.31 20.28
CA VAL A 289 0.16 4.06 20.10
C VAL A 289 -0.81 3.76 21.23
N GLN A 290 -0.90 2.50 21.66
CA GLN A 290 -1.83 2.05 22.71
C GLN A 290 -1.32 2.32 24.13
N ALA A 291 -0.05 2.61 24.31
CA ALA A 291 0.53 2.92 25.61
C ALA A 291 0.17 4.34 26.05
N ASP A 292 -0.03 4.51 27.36
CA ASP A 292 -0.23 5.83 27.97
C ASP A 292 1.07 6.63 28.10
N GLY A 293 0.97 7.94 28.17
CA GLY A 293 2.08 8.86 28.42
C GLY A 293 2.90 9.21 27.17
N PRO A 294 4.10 9.81 27.36
CA PRO A 294 4.97 10.22 26.27
C PRO A 294 5.46 9.06 25.42
N VAL A 295 5.69 9.32 24.13
CA VAL A 295 6.29 8.33 23.24
C VAL A 295 7.81 8.27 23.52
N HIS A 296 8.29 7.08 23.87
CA HIS A 296 9.71 6.82 24.08
C HIS A 296 10.17 5.69 23.17
N ALA A 297 11.25 5.90 22.43
CA ALA A 297 12.01 4.91 21.65
C ALA A 297 11.24 3.60 21.29
N PRO A 298 10.25 3.65 20.38
CA PRO A 298 9.36 2.50 20.12
C PRO A 298 10.11 1.26 19.59
N LEU A 299 11.21 1.46 18.86
CA LEU A 299 12.01 0.37 18.29
C LEU A 299 12.99 -0.16 19.35
N ASP A 300 12.98 -1.47 19.56
CA ASP A 300 13.91 -2.15 20.45
C ASP A 300 15.19 -2.61 19.72
N ALA A 301 16.22 -2.99 20.49
CA ALA A 301 17.51 -3.38 19.94
C ALA A 301 17.43 -4.54 18.94
N PRO A 302 16.67 -5.62 19.15
CA PRO A 302 16.57 -6.71 18.18
C PRO A 302 16.05 -6.23 16.81
N VAL A 303 15.08 -5.32 16.78
CA VAL A 303 14.54 -4.77 15.51
C VAL A 303 15.57 -3.87 14.84
N LEU A 304 16.23 -2.98 15.59
CA LEU A 304 17.28 -2.11 15.06
C LEU A 304 18.45 -2.91 14.48
N ASP A 305 18.88 -3.96 15.18
CA ASP A 305 19.95 -4.84 14.71
C ASP A 305 19.55 -5.62 13.47
N ALA A 306 18.31 -6.11 13.39
CA ALA A 306 17.79 -6.77 12.20
C ALA A 306 17.78 -5.84 10.98
N LEU A 307 17.35 -4.59 11.16
CA LEU A 307 17.35 -3.58 10.09
C LEU A 307 18.79 -3.23 9.66
N ARG A 308 19.73 -3.14 10.59
CA ARG A 308 21.17 -2.97 10.29
C ARG A 308 21.71 -4.13 9.46
N HIS A 309 21.38 -5.36 9.82
CA HIS A 309 21.77 -6.55 9.06
C HIS A 309 21.22 -6.54 7.63
N VAL A 310 19.96 -6.13 7.44
CA VAL A 310 19.39 -5.97 6.10
C VAL A 310 20.15 -4.93 5.30
N LEU A 311 20.45 -3.77 5.90
CA LEU A 311 21.19 -2.69 5.23
C LEU A 311 22.56 -3.15 4.71
N HIS A 312 23.30 -3.90 5.53
CA HIS A 312 24.62 -4.41 5.18
C HIS A 312 24.61 -5.77 4.47
N HIS A 313 23.44 -6.35 4.21
CA HIS A 313 23.36 -7.67 3.58
C HIS A 313 24.04 -7.67 2.20
N PRO A 314 24.96 -8.62 1.93
CA PRO A 314 25.82 -8.55 0.75
C PRO A 314 25.09 -8.81 -0.58
N THR A 315 24.00 -9.56 -0.57
CA THR A 315 23.30 -10.02 -1.79
C THR A 315 21.93 -9.41 -2.01
N LEU A 316 21.35 -8.75 -1.00
CA LEU A 316 20.08 -8.03 -1.20
C LEU A 316 20.32 -6.76 -2.01
N ASP A 317 19.46 -6.50 -3.01
CA ASP A 317 19.61 -5.29 -3.78
C ASP A 317 19.16 -4.02 -3.03
N ALA A 318 19.63 -2.87 -3.51
CA ALA A 318 19.40 -1.60 -2.84
C ALA A 318 17.92 -1.19 -2.80
N ALA A 319 17.14 -1.48 -3.85
CA ALA A 319 15.71 -1.16 -3.89
C ALA A 319 14.94 -1.96 -2.83
N PHE A 320 15.25 -3.24 -2.67
CA PHE A 320 14.63 -4.08 -1.64
C PHE A 320 15.02 -3.62 -0.23
N LYS A 321 16.28 -3.28 0.00
CA LYS A 321 16.76 -2.72 1.29
C LYS A 321 16.00 -1.44 1.65
N GLU A 322 15.83 -0.54 0.69
CA GLU A 322 15.08 0.71 0.89
C GLU A 322 13.65 0.42 1.35
N LEU A 323 12.96 -0.54 0.71
CA LEU A 323 11.60 -0.91 1.08
C LEU A 323 11.50 -1.53 2.49
N VAL A 324 12.45 -2.37 2.88
CA VAL A 324 12.50 -2.96 4.24
C VAL A 324 12.75 -1.90 5.29
N LEU A 325 13.63 -0.93 5.00
CA LEU A 325 14.03 0.14 5.92
C LEU A 325 13.01 1.30 5.98
N THR A 326 12.03 1.30 5.08
CA THR A 326 10.92 2.26 5.10
C THR A 326 9.84 1.79 6.07
N LEU A 327 9.59 2.59 7.10
CA LEU A 327 8.59 2.29 8.13
C LEU A 327 7.17 2.26 7.55
N PRO A 328 6.24 1.47 8.15
CA PRO A 328 4.84 1.51 7.80
C PRO A 328 4.28 2.93 7.82
N SER A 329 3.37 3.25 6.90
CA SER A 329 2.74 4.56 6.85
C SER A 329 1.76 4.79 8.00
N GLU A 330 1.49 6.06 8.32
CA GLU A 330 0.47 6.41 9.33
C GLU A 330 -0.90 5.83 8.98
N THR A 331 -1.27 5.84 7.70
CA THR A 331 -2.52 5.25 7.22
C THR A 331 -2.57 3.75 7.49
N TYR A 332 -1.48 3.02 7.20
CA TYR A 332 -1.43 1.58 7.42
C TYR A 332 -1.49 1.23 8.92
N ILE A 333 -0.80 2.00 9.76
CA ILE A 333 -0.87 1.85 11.23
C ILE A 333 -2.30 2.11 11.72
N ALA A 334 -2.92 3.18 11.27
CA ALA A 334 -4.28 3.57 11.66
C ALA A 334 -5.33 2.51 11.28
N GLU A 335 -5.19 1.85 10.13
CA GLU A 335 -6.12 0.80 9.70
C GLU A 335 -6.10 -0.43 10.63
N GLN A 336 -5.04 -0.66 11.39
CA GLN A 336 -4.94 -1.75 12.37
C GLN A 336 -5.66 -1.44 13.70
N LEU A 337 -6.07 -0.19 13.93
CA LEU A 337 -6.67 0.27 15.18
C LEU A 337 -8.20 0.27 15.08
N THR A 338 -8.88 -0.07 16.16
CA THR A 338 -10.35 0.06 16.27
C THR A 338 -10.75 1.54 16.42
N VAL A 339 -10.02 2.27 17.25
CA VAL A 339 -10.18 3.71 17.46
C VAL A 339 -8.85 4.39 17.16
N VAL A 340 -8.87 5.43 16.33
CA VAL A 340 -7.67 6.11 15.83
C VAL A 340 -7.57 7.51 16.45
N ASP A 341 -6.51 7.74 17.21
CA ASP A 341 -6.01 9.09 17.51
C ASP A 341 -4.93 9.43 16.48
N PRO A 342 -5.22 10.28 15.48
CA PRO A 342 -4.28 10.57 14.39
C PRO A 342 -3.00 11.25 14.87
N GLN A 343 -3.10 12.10 15.91
CA GLN A 343 -1.94 12.80 16.46
C GLN A 343 -1.03 11.83 17.23
N ARG A 344 -1.61 10.84 17.90
CA ARG A 344 -0.82 9.78 18.56
C ARG A 344 -0.10 8.90 17.54
N VAL A 345 -0.77 8.50 16.49
CA VAL A 345 -0.16 7.72 15.39
C VAL A 345 0.99 8.52 14.75
N HIS A 346 0.78 9.80 14.47
CA HIS A 346 1.81 10.68 13.93
C HIS A 346 3.03 10.79 14.86
N ALA A 347 2.80 11.07 16.14
CA ALA A 347 3.88 11.21 17.12
C ALA A 347 4.72 9.90 17.25
N VAL A 348 4.06 8.74 17.27
CA VAL A 348 4.74 7.44 17.34
C VAL A 348 5.59 7.21 16.10
N ARG A 349 5.04 7.42 14.91
CA ARG A 349 5.77 7.20 13.66
C ARG A 349 6.96 8.16 13.50
N GLU A 350 6.80 9.42 13.86
CA GLU A 350 7.92 10.38 13.87
C GLU A 350 9.00 9.97 14.88
N ALA A 351 8.62 9.54 16.09
CA ALA A 351 9.59 9.03 17.06
C ALA A 351 10.36 7.79 16.56
N MET A 352 9.69 6.87 15.86
CA MET A 352 10.36 5.72 15.23
C MET A 352 11.35 6.17 14.15
N ARG A 353 10.98 7.16 13.33
CA ARG A 353 11.89 7.72 12.32
C ARG A 353 13.11 8.38 12.92
N ASP A 354 12.89 9.25 13.93
CA ASP A 354 13.98 9.91 14.65
C ASP A 354 14.92 8.89 15.29
N GLN A 355 14.37 7.86 15.94
CA GLN A 355 15.15 6.77 16.53
C GLN A 355 15.97 6.02 15.49
N LEU A 356 15.38 5.67 14.35
CA LEU A 356 16.06 4.96 13.27
C LEU A 356 17.19 5.83 12.66
N ALA A 357 16.95 7.13 12.50
CA ALA A 357 17.94 8.08 12.01
C ALA A 357 19.18 8.16 12.91
N HIS A 358 18.98 8.18 14.23
CA HIS A 358 20.07 8.27 15.21
C HIS A 358 20.76 6.92 15.46
N ALA A 359 19.99 5.86 15.65
CA ALA A 359 20.53 4.55 15.98
C ALA A 359 21.38 3.93 14.87
N LEU A 360 21.08 4.24 13.62
CA LEU A 360 21.79 3.76 12.43
C LEU A 360 22.59 4.88 11.74
N HIS A 361 22.97 5.92 12.44
CA HIS A 361 23.61 7.10 11.83
C HIS A 361 24.81 6.75 10.94
N ASP A 362 25.78 6.00 11.46
CA ASP A 362 26.99 5.63 10.72
C ASP A 362 26.67 4.65 9.57
N ASP A 363 25.66 3.80 9.76
CA ASP A 363 25.14 2.92 8.72
C ASP A 363 24.50 3.71 7.57
N TRP A 364 23.79 4.81 7.89
CA TRP A 364 23.25 5.73 6.87
C TRP A 364 24.34 6.48 6.13
N VAL A 365 25.41 6.90 6.81
CA VAL A 365 26.59 7.50 6.15
C VAL A 365 27.17 6.53 5.14
N TRP A 366 27.42 5.28 5.57
CA TRP A 366 27.92 4.22 4.70
C TRP A 366 26.97 3.99 3.52
N ALA A 367 25.67 3.86 3.77
CA ALA A 367 24.67 3.62 2.71
C ALA A 367 24.66 4.75 1.68
N TYR A 368 24.69 6.00 2.12
CA TYR A 368 24.74 7.15 1.22
C TYR A 368 26.00 7.13 0.34
N GLU A 369 27.17 6.90 0.93
CA GLU A 369 28.43 6.90 0.22
C GLU A 369 28.58 5.74 -0.77
N GLN A 370 28.16 4.54 -0.37
CA GLN A 370 28.26 3.34 -1.22
C GLN A 370 27.28 3.31 -2.38
N HIS A 371 26.16 4.05 -2.31
CA HIS A 371 25.11 4.00 -3.30
C HIS A 371 25.03 5.23 -4.20
N GLN A 372 26.10 6.02 -4.29
CA GLN A 372 26.20 7.12 -5.26
C GLN A 372 26.23 6.57 -6.70
N ASP A 373 25.41 7.15 -7.58
CA ASP A 373 25.40 6.85 -9.01
C ASP A 373 25.89 8.11 -9.76
N ASN A 374 27.19 8.17 -10.03
CA ASN A 374 27.85 9.32 -10.64
C ASN A 374 27.96 9.20 -12.16
N GLY A 375 27.40 8.17 -12.77
CA GLY A 375 27.39 7.95 -14.21
C GLY A 375 26.26 8.69 -14.94
N ALA A 376 26.15 8.44 -16.25
CA ALA A 376 25.00 8.86 -17.01
C ALA A 376 23.72 8.21 -16.46
N TYR A 377 22.61 8.97 -16.47
CA TYR A 377 21.33 8.44 -15.97
C TYR A 377 20.92 7.16 -16.72
N ARG A 378 20.56 6.15 -15.96
CA ARG A 378 20.02 4.87 -16.44
C ARG A 378 18.79 4.48 -15.62
N PRO A 379 17.68 4.10 -16.26
CA PRO A 379 16.46 3.70 -15.58
C PRO A 379 16.45 2.21 -15.15
N ASP A 380 17.57 1.51 -15.25
CA ASP A 380 17.64 0.10 -14.86
C ASP A 380 17.39 -0.10 -13.35
N PRO A 381 16.94 -1.28 -12.93
CA PRO A 381 16.57 -1.55 -11.54
C PRO A 381 17.71 -1.33 -10.55
N ARG A 382 18.94 -1.68 -10.91
CA ARG A 382 20.11 -1.52 -10.04
C ARG A 382 20.40 -0.04 -9.77
N SER A 383 20.46 0.77 -10.82
CA SER A 383 20.70 2.22 -10.70
C SER A 383 19.55 2.91 -9.97
N THR A 384 18.31 2.53 -10.26
CA THR A 384 17.11 3.04 -9.58
C THR A 384 17.13 2.68 -8.08
N GLY A 385 17.46 1.46 -7.73
CA GLY A 385 17.58 1.02 -6.33
C GLY A 385 18.68 1.76 -5.57
N ARG A 386 19.84 2.00 -6.19
CA ARG A 386 20.92 2.80 -5.59
C ARG A 386 20.46 4.22 -5.28
N ARG A 387 19.78 4.87 -6.21
CA ARG A 387 19.21 6.22 -5.98
C ARG A 387 18.17 6.22 -4.86
N ALA A 388 17.33 5.21 -4.79
CA ALA A 388 16.30 5.09 -3.74
C ALA A 388 16.94 4.95 -2.36
N LEU A 389 17.89 4.04 -2.20
CA LEU A 389 18.56 3.82 -0.91
C LEU A 389 19.43 5.02 -0.49
N ALA A 390 20.16 5.63 -1.43
CA ALA A 390 20.92 6.85 -1.16
C ALA A 390 19.99 8.01 -0.76
N GLY A 391 18.82 8.11 -1.37
CA GLY A 391 17.79 9.11 -1.02
C GLY A 391 17.24 8.91 0.39
N LEU A 392 16.92 7.67 0.77
CA LEU A 392 16.49 7.33 2.13
C LEU A 392 17.59 7.66 3.16
N ALA A 393 18.83 7.26 2.88
CA ALA A 393 19.97 7.56 3.75
C ALA A 393 20.16 9.07 3.95
N LEU A 394 20.12 9.86 2.88
CA LEU A 394 20.23 11.31 2.97
C LEU A 394 19.09 11.93 3.79
N HIS A 395 17.87 11.43 3.64
CA HIS A 395 16.73 11.84 4.45
C HIS A 395 16.97 11.59 5.94
N MET A 396 17.43 10.39 6.32
CA MET A 396 17.73 10.03 7.71
C MET A 396 18.86 10.87 8.28
N LEU A 397 19.90 11.13 7.50
CA LEU A 397 21.03 11.97 7.90
C LEU A 397 20.64 13.44 8.11
N CYS A 398 19.79 14.00 7.25
CA CYS A 398 19.25 15.34 7.44
C CYS A 398 18.33 15.41 8.66
N LEU A 399 17.57 14.35 8.93
CA LEU A 399 16.68 14.27 10.09
C LEU A 399 17.48 14.27 11.40
N ALA A 400 18.54 13.43 11.50
CA ALA A 400 19.43 13.42 12.65
C ALA A 400 20.16 14.76 12.85
N ALA A 401 20.57 15.41 11.75
CA ALA A 401 21.25 16.70 11.77
C ALA A 401 20.39 17.84 12.33
N ARG A 402 19.06 17.71 12.30
CA ARG A 402 18.15 18.72 12.86
C ARG A 402 18.36 18.92 14.37
N GLU A 403 18.54 17.83 15.10
CA GLU A 403 18.66 17.87 16.56
C GLU A 403 20.03 18.33 17.03
N ASN A 404 21.08 17.90 16.33
CA ASN A 404 22.45 18.23 16.72
C ASN A 404 23.03 19.46 16.02
N GLY A 405 22.25 20.11 15.14
CA GLY A 405 22.67 21.32 14.42
C GLY A 405 23.82 21.11 13.43
N ASN A 406 24.11 19.89 13.04
CA ASN A 406 25.21 19.58 12.11
C ASN A 406 24.87 20.07 10.68
N PRO A 407 25.64 21.02 10.11
CA PRO A 407 25.32 21.59 8.80
C PRO A 407 25.77 20.72 7.63
N VAL A 408 26.55 19.66 7.86
CA VAL A 408 27.20 18.89 6.78
C VAL A 408 26.17 18.22 5.88
N TRP A 409 25.24 17.47 6.45
CA TRP A 409 24.25 16.72 5.66
C TRP A 409 23.22 17.63 4.98
N PRO A 410 22.63 18.63 5.66
CA PRO A 410 21.82 19.64 4.97
C PRO A 410 22.57 20.36 3.85
N GLY A 411 23.85 20.67 4.05
CA GLY A 411 24.71 21.27 3.02
C GLY A 411 24.91 20.35 1.81
N LYS A 412 25.19 19.06 2.03
CA LYS A 412 25.28 18.05 0.96
C LYS A 412 23.95 17.90 0.20
N ALA A 413 22.82 17.88 0.90
CA ALA A 413 21.50 17.83 0.27
C ALA A 413 21.23 19.08 -0.58
N TYR A 414 21.54 20.25 -0.06
CA TYR A 414 21.40 21.50 -0.82
C TYR A 414 22.27 21.51 -2.08
N GLN A 415 23.53 21.07 -1.97
CA GLN A 415 24.42 20.94 -3.13
C GLN A 415 23.83 19.97 -4.18
N ARG A 416 23.24 18.86 -3.72
CA ARG A 416 22.59 17.89 -4.62
C ARG A 416 21.37 18.49 -5.33
N VAL A 417 20.57 19.33 -4.67
CA VAL A 417 19.47 20.07 -5.32
C VAL A 417 19.99 20.95 -6.46
N LYS A 418 21.19 21.55 -6.29
CA LYS A 418 21.82 22.37 -7.33
C LYS A 418 22.33 21.55 -8.51
N ASP A 419 23.09 20.50 -8.24
CA ASP A 419 24.03 19.92 -9.19
C ASP A 419 23.64 18.50 -9.66
N ALA A 420 22.57 17.90 -9.13
CA ALA A 420 22.17 16.57 -9.52
C ALA A 420 21.90 16.47 -11.03
N GLY A 421 22.41 15.41 -11.65
CA GLY A 421 22.27 15.15 -13.08
C GLY A 421 20.92 14.55 -13.49
N ASN A 422 20.05 14.23 -12.51
CA ASN A 422 18.74 13.64 -12.76
C ASN A 422 17.71 14.15 -11.74
N MET A 423 16.43 14.02 -12.10
CA MET A 423 15.31 14.47 -11.26
C MET A 423 15.21 13.69 -9.96
N THR A 424 15.45 12.38 -9.98
CA THR A 424 15.30 11.53 -8.79
C THR A 424 16.23 11.97 -7.66
N ASP A 425 17.52 12.10 -7.93
CA ASP A 425 18.49 12.54 -6.93
C ASP A 425 18.22 13.97 -6.46
N ARG A 426 17.87 14.86 -7.39
CA ARG A 426 17.54 16.25 -7.08
C ARG A 426 16.32 16.36 -6.17
N PHE A 427 15.25 15.63 -6.50
CA PHE A 427 14.01 15.67 -5.74
C PHE A 427 14.14 14.94 -4.40
N ASN A 428 14.89 13.84 -4.32
CA ASN A 428 15.20 13.17 -3.06
C ASN A 428 15.93 14.11 -2.09
N ALA A 429 16.89 14.86 -2.59
CA ALA A 429 17.63 15.84 -1.78
C ALA A 429 16.74 16.99 -1.29
N LEU A 430 15.88 17.53 -2.16
CA LEU A 430 14.90 18.55 -1.79
C LEU A 430 13.93 18.00 -0.74
N SER A 431 13.44 16.78 -0.93
CA SER A 431 12.54 16.11 0.01
C SER A 431 13.20 15.91 1.38
N ALA A 432 14.47 15.54 1.41
CA ALA A 432 15.22 15.38 2.66
C ALA A 432 15.29 16.70 3.46
N LEU A 433 15.54 17.82 2.80
CA LEU A 433 15.58 19.14 3.44
C LEU A 433 14.20 19.58 3.96
N VAL A 434 13.17 19.43 3.15
CA VAL A 434 11.79 19.85 3.51
C VAL A 434 11.24 18.98 4.63
N ALA A 435 11.31 17.66 4.48
CA ALA A 435 10.74 16.73 5.44
C ALA A 435 11.45 16.74 6.80
N SER A 436 12.75 17.03 6.83
CA SER A 436 13.51 17.20 8.07
C SER A 436 13.40 18.59 8.69
N GLY A 437 12.75 19.53 8.00
CA GLY A 437 12.57 20.91 8.50
C GLY A 437 13.88 21.70 8.60
N GLN A 438 14.80 21.48 7.67
CA GLN A 438 16.11 22.16 7.67
C GLN A 438 15.98 23.63 7.24
N PRO A 439 16.77 24.54 7.81
CA PRO A 439 16.76 25.98 7.42
C PRO A 439 17.00 26.19 5.93
N LEU A 440 17.84 25.38 5.29
CA LEU A 440 18.14 25.45 3.86
C LEU A 440 16.96 25.05 2.96
N ALA A 441 15.88 24.50 3.50
CA ALA A 441 14.73 24.01 2.72
C ALA A 441 14.10 25.12 1.87
N GLN A 442 13.94 26.33 2.43
CA GLN A 442 13.32 27.45 1.71
C GLN A 442 14.15 27.92 0.52
N GLU A 443 15.47 28.04 0.70
CA GLU A 443 16.36 28.39 -0.40
C GLU A 443 16.39 27.30 -1.47
N ALA A 444 16.42 26.02 -1.05
CA ALA A 444 16.37 24.87 -1.96
C ALA A 444 15.07 24.83 -2.78
N LEU A 445 13.91 25.09 -2.13
CA LEU A 445 12.62 25.18 -2.80
C LEU A 445 12.59 26.29 -3.84
N GLY A 446 13.12 27.49 -3.50
CA GLY A 446 13.22 28.61 -4.43
C GLY A 446 14.07 28.28 -5.64
N ARG A 447 15.21 27.64 -5.43
CA ARG A 447 16.12 27.21 -6.51
C ARG A 447 15.51 26.14 -7.40
N PHE A 448 14.88 25.14 -6.83
CA PHE A 448 14.19 24.07 -7.57
C PHE A 448 13.07 24.66 -8.44
N ARG A 449 12.23 25.52 -7.88
CA ARG A 449 11.18 26.21 -8.66
C ARG A 449 11.76 27.03 -9.80
N ALA A 450 12.85 27.75 -9.57
CA ALA A 450 13.48 28.57 -10.62
C ALA A 450 13.98 27.73 -11.80
N LEU A 451 14.50 26.51 -11.52
CA LEU A 451 14.96 25.58 -12.56
C LEU A 451 13.81 25.01 -13.41
N PHE A 452 12.63 24.77 -12.79
CA PHE A 452 11.53 24.03 -13.42
C PHE A 452 10.23 24.83 -13.55
N LYS A 453 10.29 26.15 -13.48
CA LYS A 453 9.10 27.03 -13.53
C LYS A 453 8.25 26.90 -14.79
N GLN A 454 8.81 26.36 -15.87
CA GLN A 454 8.12 26.13 -17.15
C GLN A 454 7.53 24.72 -17.26
N ASP A 455 7.81 23.82 -16.30
CA ASP A 455 7.33 22.44 -16.31
C ASP A 455 6.19 22.28 -15.28
N ALA A 456 4.97 22.23 -15.79
CA ALA A 456 3.78 22.16 -14.94
C ALA A 456 3.75 20.92 -14.04
N LEU A 457 4.21 19.76 -14.53
CA LEU A 457 4.21 18.51 -13.76
C LEU A 457 5.27 18.53 -12.65
N VAL A 458 6.40 19.20 -12.89
CA VAL A 458 7.44 19.37 -11.86
C VAL A 458 7.00 20.38 -10.82
N LEU A 459 6.31 21.46 -11.21
CA LEU A 459 5.69 22.37 -10.25
C LEU A 459 4.64 21.68 -9.37
N ASP A 460 3.87 20.75 -9.90
CA ASP A 460 2.95 19.96 -9.09
C ASP A 460 3.69 19.17 -7.99
N LYS A 461 4.87 18.61 -8.29
CA LYS A 461 5.72 17.96 -7.27
C LYS A 461 6.21 18.94 -6.21
N TRP A 462 6.60 20.15 -6.63
CA TRP A 462 7.03 21.22 -5.72
C TRP A 462 5.93 21.64 -4.75
N PHE A 463 4.70 21.78 -5.22
CA PHE A 463 3.54 22.05 -4.38
C PHE A 463 3.23 20.89 -3.43
N ALA A 464 3.17 19.66 -3.97
CA ALA A 464 2.83 18.46 -3.20
C ALA A 464 3.81 18.18 -2.06
N LEU A 465 5.09 18.38 -2.31
CA LEU A 465 6.13 18.19 -1.30
C LEU A 465 5.93 19.11 -0.08
N GLN A 466 5.53 20.35 -0.31
CA GLN A 466 5.31 21.32 0.77
C GLN A 466 4.02 21.03 1.53
N ALA A 467 2.93 20.69 0.84
CA ALA A 467 1.66 20.35 1.48
C ALA A 467 1.71 18.99 2.21
N GLY A 468 2.57 18.07 1.75
CA GLY A 468 2.74 16.74 2.31
C GLY A 468 3.83 16.62 3.38
N GLN A 469 4.52 17.70 3.75
CA GLN A 469 5.58 17.63 4.76
C GLN A 469 5.02 17.29 6.16
N PRO A 470 5.81 16.66 7.04
CA PRO A 470 5.40 16.40 8.41
C PRO A 470 5.04 17.69 9.15
N ASP A 471 3.92 17.68 9.87
CA ASP A 471 3.48 18.83 10.65
C ASP A 471 4.29 18.95 11.94
N ARG A 472 4.80 20.13 12.19
CA ARG A 472 5.53 20.48 13.42
C ARG A 472 4.91 21.75 13.99
N GLY A 473 4.10 21.59 15.03
CA GLY A 473 3.47 22.73 15.70
C GLY A 473 2.35 23.41 14.89
N GLY A 474 1.66 22.69 14.01
CA GLY A 474 0.49 23.20 13.27
C GLY A 474 0.83 24.10 12.09
N GLN A 475 2.06 24.05 11.57
CA GLN A 475 2.55 24.98 10.54
C GLN A 475 2.09 24.63 9.12
N VAL A 476 1.68 23.39 8.85
CA VAL A 476 1.37 22.95 7.48
C VAL A 476 0.09 23.60 6.96
N LEU A 477 -0.98 23.71 7.74
CA LEU A 477 -2.22 24.35 7.27
C LEU A 477 -2.03 25.84 6.89
N PRO A 478 -1.35 26.68 7.69
CA PRO A 478 -0.99 28.04 7.26
C PRO A 478 -0.19 28.05 5.95
N LEU A 479 0.78 27.17 5.81
CA LEU A 479 1.56 27.03 4.56
C LEU A 479 0.67 26.63 3.38
N VAL A 480 -0.23 25.66 3.55
CA VAL A 480 -1.18 25.27 2.50
C VAL A 480 -2.02 26.47 2.03
N ARG A 481 -2.50 27.31 2.94
CA ARG A 481 -3.20 28.55 2.58
C ARG A 481 -2.34 29.51 1.79
N GLN A 482 -1.06 29.63 2.12
CA GLN A 482 -0.11 30.44 1.33
C GLN A 482 0.11 29.84 -0.06
N LEU A 483 0.21 28.51 -0.18
CA LEU A 483 0.35 27.84 -1.47
C LEU A 483 -0.88 28.04 -2.38
N LEU A 484 -2.09 28.06 -1.81
CA LEU A 484 -3.31 28.38 -2.57
C LEU A 484 -3.32 29.82 -3.11
N ALA A 485 -2.66 30.75 -2.42
CA ALA A 485 -2.50 32.14 -2.86
C ALA A 485 -1.31 32.35 -3.80
N HIS A 486 -0.52 31.33 -4.07
CA HIS A 486 0.66 31.44 -4.92
C HIS A 486 0.28 31.72 -6.38
N PRO A 487 1.00 32.60 -7.10
CA PRO A 487 0.67 32.95 -8.51
C PRO A 487 0.58 31.76 -9.47
N ASP A 488 1.37 30.70 -9.22
CA ASP A 488 1.36 29.50 -10.04
C ASP A 488 0.25 28.50 -9.65
N PHE A 489 -0.50 28.76 -8.60
CA PHE A 489 -1.61 27.90 -8.18
C PHE A 489 -2.89 28.25 -8.95
N GLN A 490 -3.54 27.19 -9.48
CA GLN A 490 -4.83 27.33 -10.17
C GLN A 490 -5.73 26.16 -9.76
N ILE A 491 -6.75 26.42 -8.98
CA ILE A 491 -7.67 25.40 -8.45
C ILE A 491 -8.43 24.65 -9.55
N LYS A 492 -8.67 25.29 -10.69
CA LYS A 492 -9.37 24.70 -11.83
C LYS A 492 -8.50 23.67 -12.60
N ASN A 493 -7.19 23.68 -12.41
CA ASN A 493 -6.33 22.62 -12.93
C ASN A 493 -6.37 21.42 -11.96
N PRO A 494 -6.91 20.24 -12.37
CA PRO A 494 -7.08 19.11 -11.48
C PRO A 494 -5.76 18.61 -10.85
N ASN A 495 -4.68 18.57 -11.61
CA ASN A 495 -3.38 18.15 -11.11
C ASN A 495 -2.83 19.15 -10.06
N ARG A 496 -2.98 20.44 -10.33
CA ARG A 496 -2.55 21.49 -9.40
C ARG A 496 -3.39 21.49 -8.11
N ALA A 497 -4.71 21.34 -8.23
CA ALA A 497 -5.60 21.21 -7.06
C ALA A 497 -5.21 19.99 -6.21
N ARG A 498 -4.96 18.84 -6.84
CA ARG A 498 -4.50 17.63 -6.14
C ARG A 498 -3.16 17.84 -5.45
N SER A 499 -2.22 18.49 -6.10
CA SER A 499 -0.86 18.67 -5.56
C SER A 499 -0.82 19.43 -4.23
N VAL A 500 -1.77 20.29 -3.94
CA VAL A 500 -1.88 21.00 -2.65
C VAL A 500 -2.98 20.41 -1.77
N ILE A 501 -4.21 20.39 -2.26
CA ILE A 501 -5.39 20.10 -1.44
C ILE A 501 -5.43 18.62 -1.05
N PHE A 502 -5.21 17.70 -1.99
CA PHE A 502 -5.21 16.26 -1.69
C PHE A 502 -3.95 15.83 -0.95
N SER A 503 -2.80 16.42 -1.25
CA SER A 503 -1.58 16.15 -0.48
C SER A 503 -1.75 16.52 1.00
N TYR A 504 -2.50 17.56 1.30
CA TYR A 504 -2.84 17.94 2.67
C TYR A 504 -3.95 17.04 3.25
N CYS A 505 -5.12 16.98 2.61
CA CYS A 505 -6.31 16.34 3.19
C CYS A 505 -6.24 14.81 3.19
N ASN A 506 -5.67 14.19 2.12
CA ASN A 506 -5.69 12.74 1.94
C ASN A 506 -4.37 12.07 2.29
N ALA A 507 -3.24 12.76 2.08
CA ALA A 507 -1.92 12.15 2.20
C ALA A 507 -1.11 12.61 3.43
N ASN A 508 -1.62 13.57 4.21
CA ASN A 508 -0.92 14.11 5.38
C ASN A 508 -1.81 14.09 6.64
N PRO A 509 -2.11 12.90 7.18
CA PRO A 509 -3.05 12.76 8.30
C PRO A 509 -2.59 13.51 9.56
N GLY A 510 -1.29 13.54 9.86
CA GLY A 510 -0.75 14.27 11.01
C GLY A 510 -0.98 15.79 10.95
N ALA A 511 -1.01 16.39 9.75
CA ALA A 511 -1.31 17.79 9.55
C ALA A 511 -2.81 18.09 9.41
N PHE A 512 -3.55 17.16 8.78
CA PHE A 512 -4.96 17.33 8.48
C PHE A 512 -5.87 17.18 9.71
N HIS A 513 -5.65 16.15 10.52
CA HIS A 513 -6.45 15.85 11.71
C HIS A 513 -6.00 16.71 12.89
N ARG A 514 -6.47 17.96 12.91
CA ARG A 514 -6.16 18.94 13.95
C ARG A 514 -7.20 18.90 15.06
N THR A 515 -6.76 19.10 16.30
CA THR A 515 -7.66 19.18 17.48
C THR A 515 -8.60 20.38 17.44
N ASP A 516 -8.21 21.47 16.73
CA ASP A 516 -9.01 22.68 16.56
C ASP A 516 -10.03 22.59 15.40
N ALA A 517 -10.13 21.44 14.74
CA ALA A 517 -10.99 21.17 13.59
C ALA A 517 -10.73 22.06 12.34
N ALA A 518 -9.70 22.91 12.33
CA ALA A 518 -9.43 23.82 11.23
C ALA A 518 -9.13 23.09 9.91
N GLY A 519 -8.53 21.90 9.97
CA GLY A 519 -8.32 21.04 8.79
C GLY A 519 -9.64 20.59 8.17
N TYR A 520 -10.63 20.23 8.97
CA TYR A 520 -11.95 19.80 8.49
C TYR A 520 -12.77 20.96 7.93
N VAL A 521 -12.66 22.13 8.53
CA VAL A 521 -13.26 23.38 7.98
C VAL A 521 -12.67 23.67 6.61
N PHE A 522 -11.34 23.65 6.49
CA PHE A 522 -10.64 23.81 5.22
C PHE A 522 -11.12 22.79 4.17
N TRP A 523 -11.20 21.51 4.53
CA TRP A 523 -11.69 20.46 3.67
C TRP A 523 -13.11 20.74 3.16
N SER A 524 -14.04 21.10 4.04
CA SER A 524 -15.43 21.36 3.67
C SER A 524 -15.55 22.53 2.70
N GLU A 525 -14.78 23.61 2.93
CA GLU A 525 -14.73 24.77 2.03
C GLU A 525 -14.19 24.39 0.64
N ARG A 526 -13.13 23.58 0.58
CA ARG A 526 -12.54 23.16 -0.71
C ARG A 526 -13.45 22.19 -1.46
N VAL A 527 -14.10 21.26 -0.79
CA VAL A 527 -15.10 20.38 -1.42
C VAL A 527 -16.19 21.20 -2.09
N LEU A 528 -16.79 22.15 -1.36
CA LEU A 528 -17.88 22.99 -1.88
C LEU A 528 -17.42 23.91 -3.02
N GLU A 529 -16.21 24.45 -2.93
CA GLU A 529 -15.65 25.30 -3.98
C GLU A 529 -15.41 24.51 -5.27
N ILE A 530 -14.79 23.33 -5.17
CA ILE A 530 -14.45 22.49 -6.33
C ILE A 530 -15.72 21.90 -6.94
N ASP A 531 -16.71 21.52 -6.14
CA ASP A 531 -17.97 20.94 -6.62
C ASP A 531 -18.70 21.85 -7.62
N ALA A 532 -18.56 23.17 -7.45
CA ALA A 532 -19.19 24.16 -8.34
C ALA A 532 -18.68 24.11 -9.80
N PHE A 533 -17.51 23.53 -10.05
CA PHE A 533 -16.93 23.46 -11.41
C PHE A 533 -16.35 22.10 -11.80
N ASN A 534 -16.07 21.21 -10.85
CA ASN A 534 -15.55 19.87 -11.11
C ASN A 534 -16.05 18.85 -10.06
N PRO A 535 -17.30 18.36 -10.22
CA PRO A 535 -17.90 17.41 -9.28
C PRO A 535 -17.08 16.14 -9.04
N GLN A 536 -16.40 15.60 -10.05
CA GLN A 536 -15.60 14.39 -9.93
C GLN A 536 -14.40 14.58 -9.00
N VAL A 537 -13.69 15.70 -9.14
CA VAL A 537 -12.57 16.03 -8.26
C VAL A 537 -13.08 16.32 -6.84
N ALA A 538 -14.19 17.03 -6.70
CA ALA A 538 -14.81 17.32 -5.40
C ALA A 538 -15.23 16.04 -4.67
N ALA A 539 -15.86 15.10 -5.36
CA ALA A 539 -16.28 13.81 -4.78
C ALA A 539 -15.09 12.98 -4.29
N ARG A 540 -13.99 12.97 -5.03
CA ARG A 540 -12.75 12.30 -4.57
C ARG A 540 -12.17 12.97 -3.33
N LEU A 541 -12.16 14.29 -3.27
CA LEU A 541 -11.74 15.03 -2.06
C LEU A 541 -12.68 14.76 -0.89
N ALA A 542 -14.00 14.66 -1.14
CA ALA A 542 -14.99 14.36 -0.11
C ALA A 542 -14.71 13.06 0.62
N ARG A 543 -14.07 12.09 -0.03
CA ARG A 543 -13.72 10.79 0.55
C ARG A 543 -12.60 10.84 1.59
N ALA A 544 -11.90 11.95 1.76
CA ALA A 544 -10.85 12.10 2.78
C ALA A 544 -11.33 11.79 4.20
N LEU A 545 -12.63 11.94 4.47
CA LEU A 545 -13.23 11.66 5.77
C LEU A 545 -14.09 10.38 5.79
N ASP A 546 -13.97 9.48 4.81
CA ASP A 546 -14.73 8.23 4.76
C ASP A 546 -14.58 7.37 6.03
N ARG A 547 -13.41 7.41 6.67
CA ARG A 547 -13.10 6.63 7.88
C ARG A 547 -13.36 7.38 9.19
N TRP A 548 -14.12 8.46 9.18
CA TRP A 548 -14.36 9.34 10.33
C TRP A 548 -14.91 8.61 11.57
N LYS A 549 -15.70 7.56 11.37
CA LYS A 549 -16.29 6.78 12.48
C LYS A 549 -15.24 6.06 13.34
N LYS A 550 -14.05 5.78 12.78
CA LYS A 550 -12.92 5.20 13.53
C LYS A 550 -12.14 6.23 14.36
N LEU A 551 -12.32 7.52 14.12
CA LEU A 551 -11.55 8.55 14.81
C LEU A 551 -11.93 8.63 16.29
N ALA A 552 -10.95 8.88 17.14
CA ALA A 552 -11.16 9.26 18.53
C ALA A 552 -11.80 10.64 18.64
N GLU A 553 -12.38 10.96 19.80
CA GLU A 553 -12.79 12.33 20.07
C GLU A 553 -11.57 13.23 20.37
N PRO A 554 -11.56 14.49 19.98
CA PRO A 554 -12.66 15.26 19.40
C PRO A 554 -12.78 15.16 17.87
N TYR A 555 -11.88 14.44 17.20
CA TYR A 555 -11.82 14.37 15.74
C TYR A 555 -13.09 13.78 15.11
N ARG A 556 -13.65 12.74 15.72
CA ARG A 556 -14.83 12.05 15.21
C ARG A 556 -16.05 12.99 15.12
N SER A 557 -16.36 13.68 16.19
CA SER A 557 -17.49 14.64 16.22
C SER A 557 -17.26 15.81 15.26
N ALA A 558 -16.05 16.36 15.21
CA ALA A 558 -15.71 17.46 14.32
C ALA A 558 -15.76 17.04 12.83
N ALA A 559 -15.29 15.85 12.52
CA ALA A 559 -15.37 15.29 11.16
C ALA A 559 -16.81 15.07 10.71
N ARG A 560 -17.66 14.50 11.59
CA ARG A 560 -19.09 14.33 11.32
C ARG A 560 -19.78 15.65 11.03
N GLU A 561 -19.49 16.68 11.83
CA GLU A 561 -20.04 18.03 11.65
C GLU A 561 -19.61 18.64 10.30
N ALA A 562 -18.34 18.49 9.93
CA ALA A 562 -17.83 18.97 8.65
C ALA A 562 -18.50 18.27 7.45
N ILE A 563 -18.70 16.94 7.51
CA ILE A 563 -19.42 16.18 6.49
C ILE A 563 -20.88 16.64 6.42
N ALA A 564 -21.55 16.80 7.54
CA ALA A 564 -22.93 17.27 7.62
C ALA A 564 -23.09 18.68 7.03
N ARG A 565 -22.13 19.58 7.24
CA ARG A 565 -22.09 20.91 6.63
C ARG A 565 -22.04 20.84 5.11
N VAL A 566 -21.23 19.94 4.54
CA VAL A 566 -21.22 19.73 3.08
C VAL A 566 -22.56 19.18 2.60
N ALA A 567 -23.10 18.17 3.29
CA ALA A 567 -24.36 17.51 2.93
C ALA A 567 -25.57 18.46 2.98
N ALA A 568 -25.52 19.48 3.82
CA ALA A 568 -26.60 20.46 3.96
C ALA A 568 -26.72 21.43 2.79
N LYS A 569 -25.74 21.51 1.89
CA LYS A 569 -25.81 22.39 0.73
C LYS A 569 -26.82 21.88 -0.30
N SER A 570 -27.77 22.73 -0.67
CA SER A 570 -28.93 22.35 -1.50
C SER A 570 -28.56 21.99 -2.95
N ASP A 571 -27.55 22.63 -3.52
CA ASP A 571 -27.11 22.54 -4.90
C ASP A 571 -25.86 21.67 -5.10
N LEU A 572 -25.64 20.67 -4.21
CA LEU A 572 -24.58 19.69 -4.39
C LEU A 572 -24.76 18.87 -5.68
N SER A 573 -23.65 18.58 -6.34
CA SER A 573 -23.63 17.56 -7.42
C SER A 573 -24.08 16.19 -6.91
N ASN A 574 -24.53 15.33 -7.82
CA ASN A 574 -24.84 13.93 -7.49
C ASN A 574 -23.60 13.19 -7.01
N ASP A 575 -22.42 13.50 -7.59
CA ASP A 575 -21.13 12.95 -7.24
C ASP A 575 -20.82 13.15 -5.73
N VAL A 576 -20.80 14.38 -5.27
CA VAL A 576 -20.50 14.70 -3.85
C VAL A 576 -21.62 14.25 -2.95
N ARG A 577 -22.88 14.42 -3.37
CA ARG A 577 -24.06 14.01 -2.59
C ARG A 577 -24.02 12.52 -2.26
N GLU A 578 -23.70 11.66 -3.22
CA GLU A 578 -23.59 10.22 -2.99
C GLU A 578 -22.55 9.91 -1.91
N VAL A 579 -21.35 10.50 -2.01
CA VAL A 579 -20.26 10.27 -1.07
C VAL A 579 -20.61 10.70 0.35
N VAL A 580 -21.10 11.94 0.53
CA VAL A 580 -21.38 12.46 1.89
C VAL A 580 -22.60 11.81 2.52
N THR A 581 -23.60 11.43 1.73
CA THR A 581 -24.78 10.70 2.21
C THR A 581 -24.39 9.32 2.73
N ARG A 582 -23.59 8.58 1.96
CA ARG A 582 -23.07 7.27 2.39
C ARG A 582 -22.18 7.38 3.63
N ALA A 583 -21.33 8.41 3.71
CA ALA A 583 -20.47 8.63 4.87
C ALA A 583 -21.26 8.89 6.16
N LEU A 584 -22.41 9.55 6.07
CA LEU A 584 -23.29 9.85 7.22
C LEU A 584 -24.31 8.73 7.52
N ALA A 585 -24.47 7.75 6.64
CA ALA A 585 -25.38 6.64 6.88
C ALA A 585 -24.97 5.84 8.13
N GLU A 586 -25.95 5.34 8.90
CA GLU A 586 -25.73 4.58 10.15
C GLU A 586 -25.18 3.17 9.88
#